data_61ab530e1e049017af9c9e6876814d6e
#
_entry.id   61ab530e1e049017af9c9e6876814d6e
#
_cell.length_a   1.000
_cell.length_b   1.000
_cell.length_c   1.000
_cell.angle_alpha   90.00
_cell.angle_beta   90.00
_cell.angle_gamma   90.00
#
_symmetry.space_group_name_H-M   'P 1'
#
loop_
_entity.id
_entity.type
_entity.pdbx_description
1 polymer ?
#
loop_
_entity_poly.entity_id
_entity_poly.type
_entity_poly.pdbx_seq_one_letter_code
_entity_poly.pdbx_strand_id
1 'polypeptide(L)'
;METMKEKIEKVRREFDRNTQNLTALNLIKYPEGTLGQQLGRFLLRANYGQNVYACHDDALQLLIAGSNSFTDDIAVQFYLLGNGSYGLRRLTAMVAGVLLKPHKIAYFYQKYNHGKAALRFYDVDHLGLLHLPIDRVRETFMIQASPPAPLRKRGV
;
A
#
# COMPACT_ATOMS: atom_id res chain seq x y z
N MET A 1 22.69 -5.90 -33.15
CA MET A 1 22.30 -6.91 -32.12
C MET A 1 22.31 -6.19 -30.78
N GLU A 2 21.13 -5.81 -30.32
CA GLU A 2 20.97 -5.11 -29.04
C GLU A 2 21.45 -6.02 -27.90
N THR A 3 22.38 -5.55 -27.09
CA THR A 3 22.89 -6.35 -25.98
C THR A 3 21.83 -6.47 -24.87
N MET A 4 21.91 -7.56 -24.11
CA MET A 4 20.99 -7.80 -22.95
C MET A 4 20.97 -6.60 -22.00
N LYS A 5 22.11 -5.90 -21.84
CA LYS A 5 22.24 -4.69 -21.00
C LYS A 5 21.41 -3.53 -21.55
N GLU A 6 21.41 -3.30 -22.87
CA GLU A 6 20.61 -2.23 -23.50
C GLU A 6 19.11 -2.48 -23.37
N LYS A 7 18.67 -3.76 -23.49
CA LYS A 7 17.28 -4.13 -23.23
C LYS A 7 16.86 -3.88 -21.79
N ILE A 8 17.70 -4.24 -20.82
CA ILE A 8 17.43 -4.02 -19.39
C ILE A 8 17.38 -2.51 -19.08
N GLU A 9 18.30 -1.71 -19.62
CA GLU A 9 18.28 -0.25 -19.44
C GLU A 9 17.07 0.40 -20.10
N LYS A 10 16.63 -0.08 -21.26
CA LYS A 10 15.45 0.43 -21.95
C LYS A 10 14.18 0.15 -21.15
N VAL A 11 14.01 -1.08 -20.66
CA VAL A 11 12.91 -1.47 -19.77
C VAL A 11 12.94 -0.65 -18.47
N ARG A 12 14.12 -0.45 -17.88
CA ARG A 12 14.29 0.36 -16.67
C ARG A 12 13.91 1.82 -16.90
N ARG A 13 14.34 2.44 -18.01
CA ARG A 13 13.97 3.82 -18.37
C ARG A 13 12.49 3.98 -18.71
N GLU A 14 11.88 2.95 -19.26
CA GLU A 14 10.45 2.94 -19.55
C GLU A 14 9.63 2.76 -18.27
N PHE A 15 10.11 1.95 -17.35
CA PHE A 15 9.56 1.79 -15.99
C PHE A 15 9.69 3.08 -15.17
N ASP A 16 10.86 3.71 -15.14
CA ASP A 16 11.11 4.99 -14.46
C ASP A 16 10.24 6.12 -15.03
N ARG A 17 10.03 6.17 -16.35
CA ARG A 17 9.12 7.14 -17.00
C ARG A 17 7.66 6.89 -16.64
N ASN A 18 7.21 5.65 -16.57
CA ASN A 18 5.86 5.31 -16.15
C ASN A 18 5.62 5.65 -14.68
N THR A 19 6.61 5.45 -13.84
CA THR A 19 6.53 5.76 -12.40
C THR A 19 6.52 7.28 -12.15
N GLN A 20 7.21 8.08 -12.97
CA GLN A 20 7.22 9.55 -12.87
C GLN A 20 5.87 10.22 -13.19
N ASN A 21 4.93 9.51 -13.83
CA ASN A 21 3.61 10.04 -14.18
C ASN A 21 2.48 9.58 -13.22
N LEU A 22 2.79 8.86 -12.15
CA LEU A 22 1.81 8.34 -11.20
C LEU A 22 1.44 9.38 -10.12
N THR A 23 1.04 10.58 -10.55
CA THR A 23 0.47 11.57 -9.64
C THR A 23 -0.94 11.16 -9.19
N ALA A 24 -1.36 11.62 -8.02
CA ALA A 24 -2.71 11.37 -7.51
C ALA A 24 -3.80 11.75 -8.55
N LEU A 25 -3.62 12.87 -9.26
CA LEU A 25 -4.54 13.30 -10.32
C LEU A 25 -4.57 12.37 -11.54
N ASN A 26 -3.46 11.76 -11.90
CA ASN A 26 -3.43 10.80 -12.99
C ASN A 26 -4.04 9.47 -12.58
N LEU A 27 -3.83 9.06 -11.33
CA LEU A 27 -4.37 7.83 -10.79
C LEU A 27 -5.90 7.82 -10.69
N ILE A 28 -6.54 8.94 -10.34
CA ILE A 28 -8.02 9.00 -10.30
C ILE A 28 -8.70 8.83 -11.67
N LYS A 29 -7.94 8.95 -12.77
CA LYS A 29 -8.46 8.73 -14.14
C LYS A 29 -8.57 7.25 -14.50
N TYR A 30 -8.01 6.36 -13.70
CA TYR A 30 -8.18 4.92 -13.90
C TYR A 30 -9.64 4.51 -13.75
N PRO A 31 -10.09 3.41 -14.38
CA PRO A 31 -11.46 2.93 -14.28
C PRO A 31 -11.92 2.74 -12.85
N GLU A 32 -13.20 2.89 -12.61
CA GLU A 32 -13.78 2.79 -11.28
C GLU A 32 -13.53 1.40 -10.65
N GLY A 33 -13.20 1.40 -9.35
CA GLY A 33 -12.91 0.17 -8.60
C GLY A 33 -11.52 -0.42 -8.81
N THR A 34 -10.70 0.16 -9.71
CA THR A 34 -9.31 -0.32 -9.90
C THR A 34 -8.39 0.14 -8.77
N LEU A 35 -7.29 -0.58 -8.59
CA LEU A 35 -6.25 -0.21 -7.64
C LEU A 35 -5.73 1.21 -7.88
N GLY A 36 -5.54 1.59 -9.16
CA GLY A 36 -5.07 2.93 -9.53
C GLY A 36 -6.01 4.03 -9.08
N GLN A 37 -7.31 3.92 -9.38
CA GLN A 37 -8.28 4.92 -8.96
C GLN A 37 -8.39 5.01 -7.44
N GLN A 38 -8.42 3.88 -6.75
CA GLN A 38 -8.51 3.85 -5.29
C GLN A 38 -7.24 4.45 -4.65
N LEU A 39 -6.06 4.19 -5.24
CA LEU A 39 -4.80 4.77 -4.78
C LEU A 39 -4.78 6.29 -4.99
N GLY A 40 -5.25 6.79 -6.12
CA GLY A 40 -5.39 8.22 -6.36
C GLY A 40 -6.31 8.90 -5.33
N ARG A 41 -7.48 8.31 -5.06
CA ARG A 41 -8.40 8.79 -4.03
C ARG A 41 -7.79 8.75 -2.62
N PHE A 42 -7.05 7.70 -2.32
CA PHE A 42 -6.35 7.53 -1.05
C PHE A 42 -5.31 8.64 -0.82
N LEU A 43 -4.48 8.93 -1.81
CA LEU A 43 -3.46 9.98 -1.75
C LEU A 43 -4.09 11.39 -1.61
N LEU A 44 -5.19 11.66 -2.32
CA LEU A 44 -5.90 12.94 -2.20
C LEU A 44 -6.53 13.14 -0.82
N ARG A 45 -7.07 12.07 -0.21
CA ARG A 45 -7.64 12.12 1.16
C ARG A 45 -6.58 12.35 2.23
N ALA A 46 -5.36 11.89 2.00
CA ALA A 46 -4.24 12.06 2.91
C ALA A 46 -3.66 13.48 2.94
N ASN A 47 -4.22 14.43 2.17
CA ASN A 47 -3.75 15.81 2.05
C ASN A 47 -2.29 15.97 1.59
N TYR A 48 -1.73 14.99 0.92
CA TYR A 48 -0.36 15.09 0.38
C TYR A 48 -0.26 16.05 -0.82
N GLY A 49 -1.38 16.63 -1.26
CA GLY A 49 -1.43 17.54 -2.42
C GLY A 49 -1.70 16.80 -3.73
N GLN A 50 -2.05 17.60 -4.75
CA GLN A 50 -2.49 17.05 -6.05
C GLN A 50 -1.35 16.45 -6.88
N ASN A 51 -0.12 16.90 -6.65
CA ASN A 51 1.07 16.51 -7.40
C ASN A 51 1.95 15.47 -6.68
N VAL A 52 1.41 14.78 -5.68
CA VAL A 52 2.13 13.71 -4.99
C VAL A 52 2.20 12.49 -5.88
N TYR A 53 3.40 11.93 -5.98
CA TYR A 53 3.65 10.68 -6.68
C TYR A 53 3.34 9.50 -5.77
N ALA A 54 2.63 8.51 -6.30
CA ALA A 54 2.40 7.26 -5.60
C ALA A 54 3.71 6.47 -5.49
N CYS A 55 3.93 5.90 -4.33
CA CYS A 55 5.01 4.94 -4.11
C CYS A 55 4.46 3.54 -3.81
N HIS A 56 5.36 2.57 -3.80
CA HIS A 56 5.02 1.19 -3.49
C HIS A 56 4.38 1.03 -2.10
N ASP A 57 4.89 1.76 -1.10
CA ASP A 57 4.38 1.72 0.27
C ASP A 57 2.95 2.25 0.37
N ASP A 58 2.56 3.24 -0.45
CA ASP A 58 1.18 3.74 -0.50
C ASP A 58 0.20 2.67 -1.00
N ALA A 59 0.62 1.89 -2.00
CA ALA A 59 -0.19 0.78 -2.51
C ALA A 59 -0.37 -0.31 -1.45
N LEU A 60 0.69 -0.66 -0.72
CA LEU A 60 0.62 -1.61 0.40
C LEU A 60 -0.29 -1.09 1.51
N GLN A 61 -0.17 0.19 1.87
CA GLN A 61 -1.01 0.83 2.88
C GLN A 61 -2.49 0.76 2.49
N LEU A 62 -2.80 1.09 1.23
CA LEU A 62 -4.17 1.01 0.71
C LEU A 62 -4.71 -0.42 0.72
N LEU A 63 -3.92 -1.39 0.26
CA LEU A 63 -4.35 -2.79 0.17
C LEU A 63 -4.66 -3.39 1.53
N ILE A 64 -3.87 -3.08 2.55
CA ILE A 64 -3.95 -3.68 3.89
C ILE A 64 -4.91 -2.91 4.80
N ALA A 65 -4.76 -1.58 4.89
CA ALA A 65 -5.47 -0.75 5.86
C ALA A 65 -6.56 0.14 5.26
N GLY A 66 -6.33 0.68 4.05
CA GLY A 66 -7.26 1.61 3.40
C GLY A 66 -7.38 2.97 4.11
N SER A 67 -6.57 3.25 5.12
CA SER A 67 -6.53 4.50 5.86
C SER A 67 -5.10 4.93 6.20
N ASN A 68 -4.92 6.22 6.54
CA ASN A 68 -3.65 6.83 6.93
C ASN A 68 -3.63 7.22 8.42
N SER A 69 -4.30 6.45 9.27
CA SER A 69 -4.19 6.67 10.70
C SER A 69 -2.84 6.15 11.23
N PHE A 70 -2.27 6.82 12.22
CA PHE A 70 -1.04 6.36 12.87
C PHE A 70 -1.13 4.89 13.37
N THR A 71 -2.30 4.49 13.86
CA THR A 71 -2.53 3.11 14.31
C THR A 71 -2.49 2.12 13.14
N ASP A 72 -3.05 2.49 11.99
CA ASP A 72 -3.05 1.64 10.80
C ASP A 72 -1.67 1.60 10.16
N ASP A 73 -0.90 2.69 10.18
CA ASP A 73 0.49 2.69 9.74
C ASP A 73 1.32 1.65 10.49
N ILE A 74 1.16 1.57 11.81
CA ILE A 74 1.83 0.55 12.63
C ILE A 74 1.27 -0.84 12.33
N ALA A 75 -0.05 -0.97 12.23
CA ALA A 75 -0.70 -2.25 11.93
C ALA A 75 -0.24 -2.84 10.59
N VAL A 76 -0.01 -1.99 9.58
CA VAL A 76 0.58 -2.40 8.29
C VAL A 76 1.99 -2.94 8.47
N GLN A 77 2.81 -2.34 9.33
CA GLN A 77 4.15 -2.88 9.61
C GLN A 77 4.09 -4.28 10.22
N PHE A 78 3.16 -4.53 11.14
CA PHE A 78 2.93 -5.86 11.70
C PHE A 78 2.43 -6.85 10.64
N TYR A 79 1.52 -6.42 9.78
CA TYR A 79 1.02 -7.24 8.67
C TYR A 79 2.15 -7.64 7.73
N LEU A 80 2.96 -6.69 7.29
CA LEU A 80 4.07 -6.92 6.37
C LEU A 80 5.17 -7.79 7.00
N LEU A 81 5.42 -7.66 8.31
CA LEU A 81 6.31 -8.59 9.03
C LEU A 81 5.76 -10.01 8.96
N GLY A 82 4.48 -10.21 9.22
CA GLY A 82 3.81 -11.51 9.07
C GLY A 82 3.90 -12.08 7.67
N ASN A 83 3.83 -11.22 6.66
CA ASN A 83 3.94 -11.60 5.25
C ASN A 83 5.37 -11.92 4.79
N GLY A 84 6.38 -11.73 5.67
CA GLY A 84 7.78 -12.08 5.40
C GLY A 84 8.69 -10.91 5.06
N SER A 85 8.21 -9.68 5.19
CA SER A 85 9.02 -8.49 4.95
C SER A 85 9.76 -8.07 6.22
N TYR A 86 11.05 -8.31 6.27
CA TYR A 86 11.91 -7.98 7.40
C TYR A 86 12.72 -6.71 7.12
N GLY A 87 12.89 -5.86 8.12
CA GLY A 87 13.72 -4.66 8.01
C GLY A 87 13.85 -3.92 9.35
N LEU A 88 15.04 -3.40 9.64
CA LEU A 88 15.32 -2.69 10.89
C LEU A 88 14.39 -1.48 11.08
N ARG A 89 14.20 -0.67 10.02
CA ARG A 89 13.27 0.48 10.04
C ARG A 89 11.85 0.07 10.41
N ARG A 90 11.39 -1.09 9.92
CA ARG A 90 10.06 -1.62 10.24
C ARG A 90 9.96 -2.04 11.70
N LEU A 91 10.96 -2.76 12.20
CA LEU A 91 11.02 -3.18 13.59
C LEU A 91 11.02 -1.99 14.56
N THR A 92 11.79 -0.93 14.27
CA THR A 92 11.80 0.29 15.10
C THR A 92 10.44 0.98 15.13
N ALA A 93 9.75 1.07 13.98
CA ALA A 93 8.40 1.63 13.91
C ALA A 93 7.38 0.80 14.72
N MET A 94 7.50 -0.53 14.69
CA MET A 94 6.63 -1.44 15.45
C MET A 94 6.85 -1.27 16.95
N VAL A 95 8.10 -1.24 17.41
CA VAL A 95 8.44 -1.05 18.83
C VAL A 95 7.91 0.29 19.32
N ALA A 96 8.17 1.38 18.58
CA ALA A 96 7.64 2.71 18.91
C ALA A 96 6.11 2.71 18.97
N GLY A 97 5.45 2.04 18.03
CA GLY A 97 4.00 1.92 17.97
C GLY A 97 3.40 1.20 19.18
N VAL A 98 4.02 0.10 19.61
CA VAL A 98 3.59 -0.63 20.81
C VAL A 98 3.77 0.22 22.08
N LEU A 99 4.90 0.94 22.19
CA LEU A 99 5.15 1.83 23.33
C LEU A 99 4.15 2.98 23.42
N LEU A 100 3.77 3.54 22.27
CA LEU A 100 2.82 4.66 22.20
C LEU A 100 1.35 4.20 22.34
N LYS A 101 1.02 2.99 21.94
CA LYS A 101 -0.35 2.43 21.96
C LYS A 101 -0.39 0.98 22.49
N PRO A 102 0.00 0.75 23.73
CA PRO A 102 0.08 -0.61 24.30
C PRO A 102 -1.28 -1.31 24.34
N HIS A 103 -2.38 -0.56 24.47
CA HIS A 103 -3.74 -1.10 24.46
C HIS A 103 -4.17 -1.65 23.07
N LYS A 104 -3.41 -1.39 22.01
CA LYS A 104 -3.65 -1.89 20.64
C LYS A 104 -2.83 -3.14 20.28
N ILE A 105 -2.07 -3.69 21.20
CA ILE A 105 -1.18 -4.83 20.92
C ILE A 105 -1.93 -6.04 20.36
N ALA A 106 -3.13 -6.33 20.89
CA ALA A 106 -3.97 -7.42 20.37
C ALA A 106 -4.37 -7.20 18.91
N TYR A 107 -4.71 -5.95 18.54
CA TYR A 107 -5.02 -5.59 17.16
C TYR A 107 -3.79 -5.73 16.26
N PHE A 108 -2.63 -5.29 16.71
CA PHE A 108 -1.37 -5.43 15.95
C PHE A 108 -1.00 -6.90 15.75
N TYR A 109 -1.14 -7.72 16.79
CA TYR A 109 -0.89 -9.16 16.70
C TYR A 109 -1.86 -9.86 15.73
N GLN A 110 -3.14 -9.47 15.73
CA GLN A 110 -4.10 -9.95 14.75
C GLN A 110 -3.66 -9.62 13.32
N LYS A 111 -3.17 -8.40 13.08
CA LYS A 111 -2.66 -7.98 11.76
C LYS A 111 -1.43 -8.78 11.34
N TYR A 112 -0.53 -9.09 12.26
CA TYR A 112 0.59 -9.99 12.01
C TYR A 112 0.11 -11.37 11.54
N ASN A 113 -0.88 -11.95 12.22
CA ASN A 113 -1.44 -13.24 11.84
C ASN A 113 -2.15 -13.20 10.47
N HIS A 114 -2.85 -12.10 10.15
CA HIS A 114 -3.42 -11.90 8.81
C HIS A 114 -2.33 -11.86 7.75
N GLY A 115 -1.21 -11.20 8.02
CA GLY A 115 -0.06 -11.17 7.12
C GLY A 115 0.54 -12.55 6.88
N LYS A 116 0.62 -13.38 7.92
CA LYS A 116 1.07 -14.79 7.79
C LYS A 116 0.12 -15.66 6.96
N ALA A 117 -1.18 -15.38 7.02
CA ALA A 117 -2.20 -16.14 6.28
C ALA A 117 -2.28 -15.71 4.81
N ALA A 118 -1.87 -14.49 4.49
CA ALA A 118 -1.84 -14.00 3.12
C ALA A 118 -0.69 -14.63 2.31
N LEU A 119 -0.88 -14.76 1.00
CA LEU A 119 0.22 -15.10 0.11
C LEU A 119 1.26 -13.97 0.12
N ARG A 120 2.52 -14.30 -0.13
CA ARG A 120 3.59 -13.32 -0.19
C ARG A 120 3.34 -12.30 -1.30
N PHE A 121 3.20 -11.03 -0.94
CA PHE A 121 2.89 -9.95 -1.89
C PHE A 121 3.68 -8.65 -1.66
N TYR A 122 4.42 -8.54 -0.56
CA TYR A 122 5.10 -7.30 -0.19
C TYR A 122 6.18 -6.87 -1.21
N ASP A 123 6.69 -7.79 -2.00
CA ASP A 123 7.73 -7.58 -3.01
C ASP A 123 7.20 -7.66 -4.46
N VAL A 124 5.89 -7.73 -4.64
CA VAL A 124 5.24 -7.67 -5.96
C VAL A 124 5.21 -6.23 -6.46
N ASP A 125 5.36 -6.04 -7.77
CA ASP A 125 5.18 -4.74 -8.39
C ASP A 125 3.70 -4.32 -8.41
N HIS A 126 3.25 -3.67 -7.35
CA HIS A 126 1.87 -3.19 -7.22
C HIS A 126 1.55 -2.06 -8.18
N LEU A 127 2.54 -1.28 -8.61
CA LEU A 127 2.34 -0.20 -9.58
C LEU A 127 2.07 -0.76 -10.99
N GLY A 128 2.53 -1.97 -11.28
CA GLY A 128 2.15 -2.71 -12.48
C GLY A 128 0.69 -3.23 -12.47
N LEU A 129 0.05 -3.29 -11.30
CA LEU A 129 -1.31 -3.81 -11.11
C LEU A 129 -2.40 -2.73 -11.05
N LEU A 130 -2.09 -1.47 -11.30
CA LEU A 130 -3.00 -0.33 -11.14
C LEU A 130 -4.31 -0.43 -11.93
N HIS A 131 -4.30 -1.13 -13.05
CA HIS A 131 -5.47 -1.34 -13.91
C HIS A 131 -6.41 -2.46 -13.42
N LEU A 132 -5.97 -3.26 -12.45
CA LEU A 132 -6.78 -4.36 -11.91
C LEU A 132 -7.76 -3.86 -10.83
N PRO A 133 -8.95 -4.48 -10.73
CA PRO A 133 -9.86 -4.22 -9.61
C PRO A 133 -9.17 -4.53 -8.28
N ILE A 134 -9.27 -3.59 -7.30
CA ILE A 134 -8.61 -3.73 -6.00
C ILE A 134 -9.05 -5.00 -5.25
N ASP A 135 -10.31 -5.37 -5.36
CA ASP A 135 -10.84 -6.57 -4.72
C ASP A 135 -10.24 -7.84 -5.30
N ARG A 136 -10.01 -7.87 -6.62
CA ARG A 136 -9.31 -8.99 -7.27
C ARG A 136 -7.87 -9.12 -6.80
N VAL A 137 -7.17 -8.01 -6.63
CA VAL A 137 -5.80 -8.03 -6.08
C VAL A 137 -5.81 -8.58 -4.65
N ARG A 138 -6.75 -8.12 -3.81
CA ARG A 138 -6.91 -8.62 -2.44
C ARG A 138 -7.25 -10.12 -2.39
N GLU A 139 -8.19 -10.56 -3.20
CA GLU A 139 -8.57 -11.97 -3.30
C GLU A 139 -7.40 -12.84 -3.73
N THR A 140 -6.67 -12.43 -4.79
CA THR A 140 -5.54 -13.19 -5.35
C THR A 140 -4.44 -13.43 -4.31
N PHE A 141 -4.14 -12.44 -3.49
CA PHE A 141 -3.12 -12.54 -2.44
C PHE A 141 -3.69 -12.92 -1.08
N MET A 142 -4.98 -13.19 -0.98
CA MET A 142 -5.67 -13.50 0.28
C MET A 142 -5.51 -12.40 1.34
N ILE A 143 -5.50 -11.13 0.90
CA ILE A 143 -5.30 -9.98 1.77
C ILE A 143 -6.58 -9.71 2.55
N GLN A 144 -6.50 -9.81 3.86
CA GLN A 144 -7.58 -9.40 4.77
C GLN A 144 -7.44 -7.91 5.08
N ALA A 145 -8.10 -7.08 4.25
CA ALA A 145 -8.12 -5.64 4.46
C ALA A 145 -8.88 -5.27 5.74
N SER A 146 -8.49 -4.17 6.36
CA SER A 146 -9.33 -3.57 7.42
C SER A 146 -10.64 -3.08 6.82
N PRO A 147 -11.77 -3.18 7.54
CA PRO A 147 -13.00 -2.54 7.10
C PRO A 147 -12.74 -1.03 6.94
N PRO A 148 -13.34 -0.38 5.91
CA PRO A 148 -13.17 1.05 5.71
C PRO A 148 -13.61 1.79 6.99
N ALA A 149 -12.78 2.76 7.42
CA ALA A 149 -13.14 3.57 8.57
C ALA A 149 -14.53 4.21 8.34
N PRO A 150 -15.44 4.17 9.32
CA PRO A 150 -16.74 4.78 9.18
C PRO A 150 -16.57 6.25 8.81
N LEU A 151 -17.29 6.69 7.78
CA LEU A 151 -17.29 8.09 7.34
C LEU A 151 -17.59 8.95 8.57
N ARG A 152 -16.60 9.72 9.01
CA ARG A 152 -16.79 10.71 10.08
C ARG A 152 -17.83 11.71 9.57
N LYS A 153 -19.08 11.57 10.01
CA LYS A 153 -20.11 12.58 9.73
C LYS A 153 -19.54 13.91 10.24
N ARG A 154 -19.25 14.83 9.30
CA ARG A 154 -19.00 16.22 9.67
C ARG A 154 -20.28 16.67 10.36
N GLY A 155 -20.22 16.90 11.65
CA GLY A 155 -21.29 17.53 12.38
C GLY A 155 -21.59 18.87 11.71
N VAL A 156 -22.87 19.11 11.44
CA VAL A 156 -23.44 20.36 11.00
C VAL A 156 -23.29 21.37 12.13
#